data_da8c97b1a0d16552178f618768f449af
#
_entry.id   da8c97b1a0d16552178f618768f449af
#
_cell.length_a   1.000
_cell.length_b   1.000
_cell.length_c   1.000
_cell.angle_alpha   90.00
_cell.angle_beta   90.00
_cell.angle_gamma   90.00
#
_symmetry.space_group_name_H-M   'P 1'
#
loop_
_entity.id
_entity.type
_entity.pdbx_description
1 polymer ?
#
loop_
_entity_poly.entity_id
_entity_poly.type
_entity_poly.pdbx_seq_one_letter_code
_entity_poly.pdbx_strand_id
1 'polypeptide(L)'
;GVTLVESWINPYGPMHDAVGVFRKEVASPSLLTMAPDLSLRLATKVQNSFPPNVPDEVEHGAGAEDCYDFLVRMHQQLQPDFYVEIGVEYGASLRLAACPALGIDPAPQLKKPLADNHRVSLTTSDDFFHLTDAASQLAPIDLAYIDGMHQIEFALKDFMNIEKYSHAGSVIIIDDIYPAHPVQGARIRESRFWTGDVWKLIEILAYGRPDLILLPIDTSPTGSLMILCADPDNRSFGRVTISR
;
A
#
# COMPACT_ATOMS: atom_id res chain seq x y z
N GLY A 1 -18.08 7.93 -9.18
CA GLY A 1 -17.52 6.66 -8.75
C GLY A 1 -16.83 5.99 -9.92
N VAL A 2 -15.69 5.37 -9.70
CA VAL A 2 -14.96 4.59 -10.69
C VAL A 2 -15.15 3.12 -10.31
N THR A 3 -15.67 2.31 -11.21
CA THR A 3 -15.79 0.87 -11.02
C THR A 3 -14.62 0.20 -11.71
N LEU A 4 -13.80 -0.54 -10.95
CA LEU A 4 -12.76 -1.42 -11.51
C LEU A 4 -13.46 -2.67 -12.08
N VAL A 5 -13.40 -2.84 -13.37
CA VAL A 5 -13.83 -4.07 -14.04
C VAL A 5 -12.60 -4.95 -14.19
N GLU A 6 -12.65 -6.17 -13.65
CA GLU A 6 -11.57 -7.14 -13.86
C GLU A 6 -11.37 -7.40 -15.35
N SER A 7 -10.27 -6.93 -15.89
CA SER A 7 -9.75 -7.41 -17.16
C SER A 7 -8.49 -8.22 -16.86
N TRP A 8 -8.45 -9.45 -17.30
CA TRP A 8 -7.25 -10.28 -17.24
C TRP A 8 -6.16 -9.65 -18.09
N ILE A 9 -5.12 -9.13 -17.45
CA ILE A 9 -3.89 -8.69 -18.11
C ILE A 9 -2.90 -9.82 -17.97
N ASN A 10 -2.37 -10.28 -19.08
CA ASN A 10 -1.23 -11.20 -19.09
C ASN A 10 0.01 -10.40 -18.63
N PRO A 11 0.58 -10.65 -17.44
CA PRO A 11 1.70 -9.86 -16.91
C PRO A 11 2.99 -10.03 -17.74
N TYR A 12 2.98 -10.90 -18.75
CA TYR A 12 4.09 -11.15 -19.68
C TYR A 12 3.79 -10.80 -21.13
N GLY A 13 2.64 -10.18 -21.40
CA GLY A 13 2.34 -9.64 -22.73
C GLY A 13 3.03 -8.29 -22.97
N PRO A 14 3.24 -7.88 -24.23
CA PRO A 14 3.76 -6.55 -24.52
C PRO A 14 2.85 -5.49 -23.93
N MET A 15 3.43 -4.43 -23.35
CA MET A 15 2.76 -3.33 -22.62
C MET A 15 1.58 -2.65 -23.36
N HIS A 16 1.33 -3.00 -24.62
CA HIS A 16 0.32 -2.37 -25.46
C HIS A 16 -1.09 -2.94 -25.33
N ASP A 17 -1.27 -4.08 -24.64
CA ASP A 17 -2.57 -4.76 -24.59
C ASP A 17 -3.37 -4.50 -23.30
N ALA A 18 -2.84 -3.67 -22.41
CA ALA A 18 -3.43 -3.41 -21.08
C ALA A 18 -4.23 -2.10 -21.07
N VAL A 19 -5.31 -2.01 -21.85
CA VAL A 19 -6.27 -0.91 -21.69
C VAL A 19 -7.44 -1.37 -20.83
N GLY A 20 -7.37 -1.09 -19.54
CA GLY A 20 -8.52 -1.21 -18.65
C GLY A 20 -9.60 -0.19 -19.02
N VAL A 21 -10.81 -0.65 -19.32
CA VAL A 21 -11.94 0.25 -19.60
C VAL A 21 -12.60 0.66 -18.30
N PHE A 22 -12.43 1.90 -17.88
CA PHE A 22 -13.15 2.47 -16.75
C PHE A 22 -14.52 2.95 -17.20
N ARG A 23 -15.59 2.39 -16.66
CA ARG A 23 -16.96 2.90 -16.85
C ARG A 23 -17.40 3.69 -15.62
N LYS A 24 -17.96 4.86 -15.85
CA LYS A 24 -18.61 5.65 -14.81
C LYS A 24 -20.04 5.14 -14.66
N GLU A 25 -20.33 4.42 -13.60
CA GLU A 25 -21.70 4.03 -13.25
C GLU A 25 -22.18 4.83 -12.04
N VAL A 26 -23.44 5.26 -12.10
CA VAL A 26 -24.14 5.88 -10.98
C VAL A 26 -24.80 4.74 -10.22
N ALA A 27 -24.21 4.31 -9.11
CA ALA A 27 -24.72 3.21 -8.31
C ALA A 27 -25.65 3.69 -7.21
N SER A 28 -26.77 2.99 -7.02
CA SER A 28 -27.62 3.07 -5.83
C SER A 28 -26.93 2.40 -4.64
N PRO A 29 -27.07 2.93 -3.41
CA PRO A 29 -26.34 2.43 -2.25
C PRO A 29 -27.00 1.17 -1.70
N SER A 30 -26.32 0.05 -1.72
CA SER A 30 -26.60 -1.08 -0.82
C SER A 30 -25.48 -1.17 0.22
N LEU A 31 -25.78 -0.77 1.43
CA LEU A 31 -24.93 -0.93 2.61
C LEU A 31 -24.91 -2.42 3.01
N LEU A 32 -23.78 -3.08 2.76
CA LEU A 32 -23.41 -4.29 3.51
C LEU A 32 -22.30 -3.89 4.50
N THR A 33 -22.71 -3.54 5.71
CA THR A 33 -21.83 -3.45 6.87
C THR A 33 -21.48 -4.87 7.30
N MET A 34 -20.35 -5.40 6.87
CA MET A 34 -19.76 -6.58 7.51
C MET A 34 -19.17 -6.16 8.85
N ALA A 35 -19.45 -6.95 9.89
CA ALA A 35 -18.92 -6.71 11.22
C ALA A 35 -17.37 -6.67 11.16
N PRO A 36 -16.71 -5.69 11.83
CA PRO A 36 -15.26 -5.49 11.79
C PRO A 36 -14.43 -6.75 12.12
N ASP A 37 -14.95 -7.59 13.01
CA ASP A 37 -14.32 -8.82 13.49
C ASP A 37 -14.16 -9.90 12.38
N LEU A 38 -15.04 -9.93 11.38
CA LEU A 38 -14.99 -10.93 10.32
C LEU A 38 -13.93 -10.58 9.27
N SER A 39 -13.79 -9.30 8.93
CA SER A 39 -12.76 -8.80 8.00
C SER A 39 -11.37 -9.04 8.56
N LEU A 40 -11.16 -8.75 9.84
CA LEU A 40 -9.90 -8.95 10.54
C LEU A 40 -9.51 -10.43 10.62
N ARG A 41 -10.46 -11.32 10.94
CA ARG A 41 -10.22 -12.77 11.00
C ARG A 41 -9.90 -13.37 9.63
N LEU A 42 -10.52 -12.87 8.56
CA LEU A 42 -10.24 -13.32 7.20
C LEU A 42 -8.86 -12.83 6.73
N ALA A 43 -8.52 -11.57 6.97
CA ALA A 43 -7.21 -11.01 6.63
C ALA A 43 -6.07 -11.76 7.35
N THR A 44 -6.19 -11.95 8.67
CA THR A 44 -5.19 -12.68 9.49
C THR A 44 -5.05 -14.15 9.05
N LYS A 45 -6.14 -14.79 8.62
CA LYS A 45 -6.12 -16.19 8.16
C LYS A 45 -5.47 -16.35 6.80
N VAL A 46 -5.66 -15.37 5.90
CA VAL A 46 -5.05 -15.38 4.55
C VAL A 46 -3.53 -15.13 4.64
N GLN A 47 -3.10 -14.21 5.51
CA GLN A 47 -1.67 -13.91 5.68
C GLN A 47 -0.85 -15.05 6.27
N ASN A 48 -1.45 -15.93 7.08
CA ASN A 48 -0.73 -16.98 7.82
C ASN A 48 -0.82 -18.39 7.21
N SER A 49 -1.54 -18.60 6.10
CA SER A 49 -1.64 -19.92 5.45
C SER A 49 -0.72 -20.01 4.24
N PHE A 50 0.54 -20.43 4.47
CA PHE A 50 1.42 -20.78 3.36
C PHE A 50 1.02 -22.13 2.77
N PRO A 51 0.92 -22.26 1.44
CA PRO A 51 0.80 -23.56 0.80
C PRO A 51 2.07 -24.38 1.09
N PRO A 52 1.94 -25.66 1.46
CA PRO A 52 3.06 -26.45 1.96
C PRO A 52 4.12 -26.85 0.94
N ASN A 53 3.92 -26.61 -0.35
CA ASN A 53 4.83 -27.02 -1.42
C ASN A 53 4.82 -26.02 -2.58
N VAL A 54 5.43 -24.87 -2.39
CA VAL A 54 5.70 -23.92 -3.49
C VAL A 54 7.09 -24.24 -4.06
N PRO A 55 7.28 -24.33 -5.38
CA PRO A 55 8.59 -24.53 -5.99
C PRO A 55 9.57 -23.40 -5.61
N ASP A 56 10.85 -23.74 -5.38
CA ASP A 56 11.89 -22.77 -4.99
C ASP A 56 12.04 -21.62 -6.01
N GLU A 57 11.78 -21.89 -7.28
CA GLU A 57 11.79 -20.89 -8.35
C GLU A 57 10.73 -19.78 -8.20
N VAL A 58 9.68 -20.05 -7.42
CA VAL A 58 8.63 -19.07 -7.09
C VAL A 58 8.94 -18.30 -5.81
N GLU A 59 9.83 -18.86 -4.98
CA GLU A 59 10.16 -18.36 -3.65
C GLU A 59 11.44 -17.52 -3.66
N HIS A 60 11.61 -16.65 -4.64
CA HIS A 60 12.72 -15.69 -4.69
C HIS A 60 12.21 -14.26 -4.79
N GLY A 61 12.88 -13.37 -4.12
CA GLY A 61 12.75 -11.93 -4.32
C GLY A 61 13.76 -11.44 -5.36
N ALA A 62 13.46 -10.34 -5.99
CA ALA A 62 14.35 -9.65 -6.91
C ALA A 62 14.52 -8.20 -6.47
N GLY A 63 15.57 -7.54 -6.94
CA GLY A 63 15.83 -6.13 -6.70
C GLY A 63 17.33 -5.84 -6.53
N ALA A 64 17.72 -4.63 -6.91
CA ALA A 64 19.11 -4.17 -6.87
C ALA A 64 19.53 -3.63 -5.48
N GLU A 65 18.57 -3.18 -4.66
CA GLU A 65 18.80 -2.59 -3.34
C GLU A 65 17.79 -3.19 -2.34
N ASP A 66 18.21 -3.47 -1.12
CA ASP A 66 17.29 -3.90 -0.04
C ASP A 66 16.28 -2.78 0.29
N CYS A 67 15.02 -3.13 0.51
CA CYS A 67 13.95 -2.15 0.77
C CYS A 67 14.20 -1.35 2.06
N TYR A 68 14.79 -1.94 3.10
CA TYR A 68 15.14 -1.22 4.32
C TYR A 68 16.32 -0.28 4.11
N ASP A 69 17.33 -0.66 3.32
CA ASP A 69 18.45 0.22 2.96
C ASP A 69 17.94 1.42 2.16
N PHE A 70 17.00 1.19 1.24
CA PHE A 70 16.31 2.26 0.51
C PHE A 70 15.55 3.19 1.48
N LEU A 71 14.76 2.66 2.41
CA LEU A 71 14.03 3.47 3.40
C LEU A 71 14.98 4.26 4.32
N VAL A 72 16.08 3.65 4.78
CA VAL A 72 17.12 4.36 5.55
C VAL A 72 17.64 5.55 4.77
N ARG A 73 17.96 5.35 3.48
CA ARG A 73 18.43 6.43 2.60
C ARG A 73 17.37 7.52 2.43
N MET A 74 16.09 7.15 2.30
CA MET A 74 15.00 8.12 2.21
C MET A 74 14.88 8.96 3.50
N HIS A 75 14.90 8.34 4.67
CA HIS A 75 14.91 9.06 5.95
C HIS A 75 16.10 10.01 6.09
N GLN A 76 17.30 9.56 5.66
CA GLN A 76 18.51 10.39 5.72
C GLN A 76 18.48 11.58 4.77
N GLN A 77 17.93 11.42 3.56
CA GLN A 77 17.91 12.47 2.54
C GLN A 77 16.77 13.47 2.77
N LEU A 78 15.61 12.99 3.15
CA LEU A 78 14.42 13.82 3.35
C LEU A 78 14.38 14.48 4.72
N GLN A 79 14.95 13.83 5.76
CA GLN A 79 14.88 14.27 7.15
C GLN A 79 13.44 14.68 7.55
N PRO A 80 12.46 13.76 7.39
CA PRO A 80 11.07 14.09 7.61
C PRO A 80 10.81 14.54 9.05
N ASP A 81 9.91 15.49 9.23
CA ASP A 81 9.41 15.90 10.55
C ASP A 81 8.35 14.91 11.07
N PHE A 82 7.63 14.25 10.15
CA PHE A 82 6.63 13.24 10.49
C PHE A 82 6.56 12.10 9.46
N TYR A 83 6.59 10.87 9.97
CA TYR A 83 6.51 9.63 9.18
C TYR A 83 5.25 8.84 9.50
N VAL A 84 4.60 8.30 8.47
CA VAL A 84 3.44 7.41 8.61
C VAL A 84 3.69 6.09 7.89
N GLU A 85 3.35 4.98 8.53
CA GLU A 85 3.46 3.63 7.97
C GLU A 85 2.14 2.89 8.07
N ILE A 86 1.67 2.30 6.96
CA ILE A 86 0.52 1.40 6.93
C ILE A 86 1.04 -0.01 6.70
N GLY A 87 0.76 -0.92 7.64
CA GLY A 87 1.36 -2.26 7.69
C GLY A 87 2.68 -2.25 8.43
N VAL A 88 2.63 -2.50 9.73
CA VAL A 88 3.81 -2.43 10.64
C VAL A 88 4.45 -3.78 10.84
N GLU A 89 3.67 -4.83 10.86
CA GLU A 89 4.05 -6.22 11.11
C GLU A 89 5.05 -6.36 12.28
N TYR A 90 6.34 -6.56 12.00
CA TYR A 90 7.38 -6.68 13.05
C TYR A 90 8.00 -5.34 13.47
N GLY A 91 7.59 -4.23 12.85
CA GLY A 91 8.06 -2.88 13.09
C GLY A 91 9.51 -2.65 12.64
N ALA A 92 9.98 -3.36 11.63
CA ALA A 92 11.35 -3.21 11.14
C ALA A 92 11.54 -1.86 10.44
N SER A 93 10.66 -1.54 9.51
CA SER A 93 10.58 -0.28 8.76
C SER A 93 10.27 0.92 9.66
N LEU A 94 9.27 0.81 10.53
CA LEU A 94 8.87 1.88 11.43
C LEU A 94 10.02 2.36 12.34
N ARG A 95 10.90 1.44 12.77
CA ARG A 95 12.06 1.77 13.60
C ARG A 95 13.16 2.53 12.88
N LEU A 96 13.13 2.63 11.54
CA LEU A 96 14.11 3.39 10.78
C LEU A 96 13.91 4.89 10.91
N ALA A 97 12.70 5.33 11.28
CA ALA A 97 12.40 6.73 11.47
C ALA A 97 13.16 7.32 12.66
N ALA A 98 13.81 8.46 12.45
CA ALA A 98 14.41 9.26 13.51
C ALA A 98 13.45 10.34 14.04
N CYS A 99 12.39 10.64 13.28
CA CYS A 99 11.33 11.61 13.60
C CYS A 99 10.18 10.95 14.36
N PRO A 100 9.20 11.73 14.87
CA PRO A 100 7.91 11.20 15.28
C PRO A 100 7.26 10.36 14.19
N ALA A 101 6.76 9.18 14.56
CA ALA A 101 6.20 8.23 13.61
C ALA A 101 4.89 7.62 14.10
N LEU A 102 3.98 7.37 13.15
CA LEU A 102 2.72 6.66 13.39
C LEU A 102 2.63 5.45 12.47
N GLY A 103 2.63 4.26 13.05
CA GLY A 103 2.25 3.04 12.38
C GLY A 103 0.74 2.79 12.48
N ILE A 104 0.14 2.24 11.45
CA ILE A 104 -1.26 1.81 11.43
C ILE A 104 -1.27 0.32 11.06
N ASP A 105 -1.66 -0.52 12.01
CA ASP A 105 -1.68 -1.97 11.83
C ASP A 105 -2.66 -2.59 12.85
N PRO A 106 -3.63 -3.42 12.41
CA PRO A 106 -4.61 -4.02 13.32
C PRO A 106 -4.03 -5.08 14.25
N ALA A 107 -2.88 -5.70 13.91
CA ALA A 107 -2.33 -6.82 14.67
C ALA A 107 -0.79 -6.90 14.60
N PRO A 108 -0.04 -5.84 14.91
CA PRO A 108 1.41 -5.82 14.81
C PRO A 108 2.06 -6.82 15.76
N GLN A 109 3.15 -7.44 15.33
CA GLN A 109 3.92 -8.41 16.10
C GLN A 109 5.33 -7.88 16.38
N LEU A 110 5.41 -6.75 17.06
CA LEU A 110 6.67 -6.04 17.27
C LEU A 110 7.76 -6.94 17.87
N LYS A 111 8.87 -7.09 17.16
CA LYS A 111 10.02 -7.91 17.60
C LYS A 111 10.93 -7.17 18.58
N LYS A 112 10.91 -5.83 18.56
CA LYS A 112 11.71 -4.96 19.44
C LYS A 112 10.88 -3.76 19.85
N PRO A 113 11.17 -3.11 20.98
CA PRO A 113 10.54 -1.86 21.36
C PRO A 113 10.68 -0.79 20.27
N LEU A 114 9.70 0.07 20.16
CA LEU A 114 9.74 1.29 19.37
C LEU A 114 10.39 2.42 20.16
N ALA A 115 10.79 3.49 19.49
CA ALA A 115 11.25 4.71 20.13
C ALA A 115 10.07 5.43 20.82
N ASP A 116 10.34 6.26 21.82
CA ASP A 116 9.33 6.94 22.66
C ASP A 116 8.42 7.88 21.84
N ASN A 117 8.93 8.37 20.72
CA ASN A 117 8.17 9.23 19.78
C ASN A 117 7.47 8.45 18.68
N HIS A 118 7.49 7.11 18.70
CA HIS A 118 6.76 6.27 17.76
C HIS A 118 5.49 5.73 18.42
N ARG A 119 4.41 5.68 17.65
CA ARG A 119 3.12 5.14 18.08
C ARG A 119 2.62 4.15 17.05
N VAL A 120 1.78 3.21 17.49
CA VAL A 120 1.04 2.31 16.60
C VAL A 120 -0.44 2.40 16.95
N SER A 121 -1.27 2.67 15.96
CA SER A 121 -2.71 2.58 16.05
C SER A 121 -3.13 1.14 15.71
N LEU A 122 -3.74 0.45 16.68
CA LEU A 122 -4.16 -0.96 16.56
C LEU A 122 -5.51 -1.05 15.83
N THR A 123 -5.52 -0.67 14.57
CA THR A 123 -6.73 -0.64 13.73
C THR A 123 -6.37 -0.85 12.27
N THR A 124 -7.36 -1.19 11.44
CA THR A 124 -7.16 -1.17 9.98
C THR A 124 -6.98 0.26 9.49
N SER A 125 -6.30 0.46 8.37
CA SER A 125 -6.20 1.79 7.74
C SER A 125 -7.56 2.36 7.39
N ASP A 126 -8.47 1.53 6.88
CA ASP A 126 -9.85 1.91 6.59
C ASP A 126 -10.57 2.47 7.82
N ASP A 127 -10.51 1.79 8.95
CA ASP A 127 -11.15 2.24 10.18
C ASP A 127 -10.44 3.48 10.74
N PHE A 128 -9.09 3.53 10.69
CA PHE A 128 -8.32 4.69 11.14
C PHE A 128 -8.75 5.98 10.44
N PHE A 129 -8.81 5.96 9.11
CA PHE A 129 -9.17 7.14 8.33
C PHE A 129 -10.68 7.47 8.35
N HIS A 130 -11.52 6.57 8.86
CA HIS A 130 -12.94 6.84 9.14
C HIS A 130 -13.19 7.43 10.53
N LEU A 131 -12.23 7.36 11.45
CA LEU A 131 -12.35 7.97 12.77
C LEU A 131 -12.49 9.49 12.65
N THR A 132 -13.31 10.08 13.50
CA THR A 132 -13.56 11.54 13.52
C THR A 132 -12.34 12.34 13.96
N ASP A 133 -11.41 11.70 14.65
CA ASP A 133 -10.19 12.31 15.20
C ASP A 133 -8.89 11.90 14.46
N ALA A 134 -8.99 11.16 13.34
CA ALA A 134 -7.81 10.79 12.55
C ALA A 134 -6.93 12.01 12.22
N ALA A 135 -7.54 13.11 11.80
CA ALA A 135 -6.84 14.36 11.50
C ALA A 135 -6.08 14.93 12.72
N SER A 136 -6.55 14.69 13.95
CA SER A 136 -5.86 15.15 15.17
C SER A 136 -4.62 14.33 15.51
N GLN A 137 -4.50 13.12 14.95
CA GLN A 137 -3.38 12.23 15.16
C GLN A 137 -2.30 12.37 14.08
N LEU A 138 -2.64 13.01 12.97
CA LEU A 138 -1.76 13.23 11.82
C LEU A 138 -1.30 14.68 11.81
N ALA A 139 0.01 14.89 11.86
CA ALA A 139 0.65 16.11 11.37
C ALA A 139 0.69 16.05 9.83
N PRO A 140 1.03 17.15 9.13
CA PRO A 140 1.35 17.03 7.71
C PRO A 140 2.41 15.94 7.49
N ILE A 141 2.13 15.01 6.60
CA ILE A 141 2.99 13.83 6.37
C ILE A 141 4.10 14.21 5.41
N ASP A 142 5.36 14.05 5.82
CA ASP A 142 6.52 14.28 4.96
C ASP A 142 6.92 13.02 4.20
N LEU A 143 6.89 11.88 4.90
CA LEU A 143 7.20 10.57 4.32
C LEU A 143 6.13 9.56 4.75
N ALA A 144 5.62 8.80 3.81
CA ALA A 144 4.74 7.68 4.07
C ALA A 144 5.25 6.40 3.42
N TYR A 145 5.05 5.25 4.10
CA TYR A 145 5.29 3.92 3.56
C TYR A 145 4.02 3.08 3.67
N ILE A 146 3.59 2.49 2.56
CA ILE A 146 2.36 1.70 2.46
C ILE A 146 2.77 0.28 2.09
N ASP A 147 2.66 -0.62 3.06
CA ASP A 147 2.95 -2.05 2.96
C ASP A 147 1.90 -2.84 3.76
N GLY A 148 0.62 -2.55 3.47
CA GLY A 148 -0.52 -3.09 4.21
C GLY A 148 -1.09 -4.37 3.62
N MET A 149 -2.37 -4.34 3.23
CA MET A 149 -2.97 -5.45 2.49
C MET A 149 -2.50 -5.45 1.04
N HIS A 150 -1.90 -6.54 0.59
CA HIS A 150 -1.37 -6.70 -0.76
C HIS A 150 -2.50 -6.88 -1.81
N GLN A 151 -3.50 -6.01 -1.76
CA GLN A 151 -4.60 -5.96 -2.71
C GLN A 151 -4.78 -4.52 -3.20
N ILE A 152 -4.92 -4.37 -4.51
CA ILE A 152 -4.91 -3.10 -5.22
C ILE A 152 -5.90 -2.06 -4.65
N GLU A 153 -7.11 -2.50 -4.28
CA GLU A 153 -8.13 -1.60 -3.76
C GLU A 153 -7.76 -1.00 -2.39
N PHE A 154 -7.07 -1.76 -1.55
CA PHE A 154 -6.60 -1.25 -0.25
C PHE A 154 -5.40 -0.33 -0.45
N ALA A 155 -4.41 -0.73 -1.26
CA ALA A 155 -3.26 0.11 -1.57
C ALA A 155 -3.67 1.46 -2.20
N LEU A 156 -4.64 1.45 -3.13
CA LEU A 156 -5.18 2.68 -3.72
C LEU A 156 -5.91 3.54 -2.68
N LYS A 157 -6.72 2.94 -1.80
CA LYS A 157 -7.40 3.64 -0.72
C LYS A 157 -6.41 4.26 0.27
N ASP A 158 -5.39 3.50 0.64
CA ASP A 158 -4.35 3.95 1.55
C ASP A 158 -3.58 5.13 0.96
N PHE A 159 -3.20 5.06 -0.32
CA PHE A 159 -2.64 6.19 -1.05
C PHE A 159 -3.55 7.42 -1.01
N MET A 160 -4.83 7.27 -1.38
CA MET A 160 -5.80 8.37 -1.38
C MET A 160 -6.02 8.98 0.01
N ASN A 161 -5.93 8.18 1.06
CA ASN A 161 -6.07 8.65 2.42
C ASN A 161 -4.82 9.38 2.91
N ILE A 162 -3.62 8.82 2.67
CA ILE A 162 -2.34 9.47 2.98
C ILE A 162 -2.22 10.80 2.24
N GLU A 163 -2.59 10.85 0.97
CA GLU A 163 -2.51 12.07 0.16
C GLU A 163 -3.28 13.24 0.77
N LYS A 164 -4.42 13.01 1.41
CA LYS A 164 -5.22 14.07 2.07
C LYS A 164 -4.48 14.79 3.20
N TYR A 165 -3.50 14.13 3.80
CA TYR A 165 -2.69 14.65 4.90
C TYR A 165 -1.25 14.99 4.46
N SER A 166 -0.97 14.87 3.16
CA SER A 166 0.31 15.18 2.54
C SER A 166 0.39 16.66 2.16
N HIS A 167 1.53 17.08 1.67
CA HIS A 167 1.80 18.38 1.09
C HIS A 167 2.68 18.24 -0.18
N ALA A 168 2.93 19.31 -0.89
CA ALA A 168 3.65 19.27 -2.17
C ALA A 168 5.09 18.71 -2.09
N GLY A 169 5.69 18.70 -0.90
CA GLY A 169 7.03 18.12 -0.65
C GLY A 169 6.99 16.71 -0.10
N SER A 170 5.82 16.13 0.12
CA SER A 170 5.68 14.78 0.65
C SER A 170 6.17 13.73 -0.33
N VAL A 171 6.73 12.66 0.23
CA VAL A 171 7.10 11.44 -0.51
C VAL A 171 6.24 10.29 0.00
N ILE A 172 5.54 9.61 -0.91
CA ILE A 172 4.75 8.42 -0.58
C ILE A 172 5.42 7.23 -1.26
N ILE A 173 5.72 6.18 -0.51
CA ILE A 173 6.32 4.95 -1.00
C ILE A 173 5.31 3.83 -0.81
N ILE A 174 5.07 3.06 -1.87
CA ILE A 174 4.18 1.89 -1.84
C ILE A 174 5.02 0.68 -2.21
N ASP A 175 4.99 -0.36 -1.38
CA ASP A 175 5.72 -1.61 -1.62
C ASP A 175 4.98 -2.56 -2.56
N ASP A 176 5.63 -3.65 -2.97
CA ASP A 176 5.02 -4.77 -3.69
C ASP A 176 4.63 -4.49 -5.15
N ILE A 177 5.41 -3.72 -5.87
CA ILE A 177 5.08 -3.38 -7.27
C ILE A 177 5.74 -4.25 -8.33
N TYR A 178 6.72 -5.09 -7.95
CA TYR A 178 7.48 -5.94 -8.88
C TYR A 178 7.47 -7.41 -8.46
N PRO A 179 6.40 -8.17 -8.74
CA PRO A 179 6.43 -9.62 -8.54
C PRO A 179 7.50 -10.25 -9.44
N ALA A 180 8.43 -11.02 -8.85
CA ALA A 180 9.45 -11.73 -9.61
C ALA A 180 8.88 -12.96 -10.34
N HIS A 181 7.68 -13.41 -9.97
CA HIS A 181 6.97 -14.53 -10.59
C HIS A 181 5.45 -14.29 -10.59
N PRO A 182 4.68 -14.77 -11.59
CA PRO A 182 3.22 -14.60 -11.68
C PRO A 182 2.45 -14.97 -10.42
N VAL A 183 2.86 -16.07 -9.77
CA VAL A 183 2.24 -16.56 -8.53
C VAL A 183 2.37 -15.55 -7.39
N GLN A 184 3.47 -14.77 -7.36
CA GLN A 184 3.66 -13.71 -6.37
C GLN A 184 2.68 -12.55 -6.59
N GLY A 185 2.38 -12.23 -7.87
CA GLY A 185 1.45 -11.19 -8.28
C GLY A 185 -0.03 -11.60 -8.26
N ALA A 186 -0.33 -12.82 -7.81
CA ALA A 186 -1.70 -13.32 -7.72
C ALA A 186 -2.45 -12.69 -6.54
N ARG A 187 -3.76 -12.46 -6.71
CA ARG A 187 -4.61 -11.87 -5.67
C ARG A 187 -4.72 -12.74 -4.42
N ILE A 188 -4.64 -14.07 -4.59
CA ILE A 188 -4.63 -15.03 -3.49
C ILE A 188 -3.17 -15.37 -3.18
N ARG A 189 -2.80 -15.37 -1.92
CA ARG A 189 -1.44 -15.67 -1.49
C ARG A 189 -1.12 -17.16 -1.68
N GLU A 190 -0.19 -17.44 -2.61
CA GLU A 190 0.30 -18.78 -2.92
C GLU A 190 1.83 -18.89 -2.80
N SER A 191 2.50 -17.84 -2.33
CA SER A 191 3.97 -17.79 -2.16
C SER A 191 4.35 -16.97 -0.92
N ARG A 192 5.59 -17.07 -0.46
CA ARG A 192 6.12 -16.24 0.64
C ARG A 192 6.28 -14.80 0.20
N PHE A 193 7.04 -14.60 -0.90
CA PHE A 193 7.15 -13.31 -1.57
C PHE A 193 5.88 -13.08 -2.35
N TRP A 194 4.91 -12.43 -1.72
CA TRP A 194 3.60 -12.22 -2.30
C TRP A 194 3.28 -10.72 -2.35
N THR A 195 3.33 -10.17 -3.54
CA THR A 195 2.95 -8.78 -3.79
C THR A 195 1.44 -8.58 -3.89
N GLY A 196 0.68 -9.68 -4.00
CA GLY A 196 -0.70 -9.56 -4.40
C GLY A 196 -0.84 -8.82 -5.73
N ASP A 197 -1.93 -8.10 -5.93
CA ASP A 197 -2.15 -7.36 -7.17
C ASP A 197 -1.85 -5.85 -7.06
N VAL A 198 -1.02 -5.43 -6.09
CA VAL A 198 -0.58 -4.03 -5.88
C VAL A 198 0.17 -3.48 -7.11
N TRP A 199 0.92 -4.31 -7.83
CA TRP A 199 1.64 -3.92 -9.05
C TRP A 199 0.77 -3.20 -10.09
N LYS A 200 -0.56 -3.44 -10.10
CA LYS A 200 -1.52 -2.75 -10.99
C LYS A 200 -1.68 -1.26 -10.67
N LEU A 201 -1.26 -0.84 -9.47
CA LEU A 201 -1.43 0.53 -9.01
C LEU A 201 -0.63 1.52 -9.88
N ILE A 202 0.52 1.11 -10.41
CA ILE A 202 1.33 1.94 -11.30
C ILE A 202 0.49 2.42 -12.51
N GLU A 203 -0.20 1.49 -13.17
CA GLU A 203 -1.02 1.83 -14.34
C GLU A 203 -2.23 2.69 -13.98
N ILE A 204 -2.88 2.38 -12.86
CA ILE A 204 -4.03 3.16 -12.37
C ILE A 204 -3.62 4.59 -12.06
N LEU A 205 -2.49 4.80 -11.38
CA LEU A 205 -2.00 6.13 -11.06
C LEU A 205 -1.48 6.85 -12.30
N ALA A 206 -0.71 6.20 -13.16
CA ALA A 206 -0.20 6.81 -14.37
C ALA A 206 -1.31 7.32 -15.30
N TYR A 207 -2.42 6.59 -15.37
CA TYR A 207 -3.57 6.99 -16.19
C TYR A 207 -4.51 7.97 -15.49
N GLY A 208 -4.80 7.74 -14.21
CA GLY A 208 -5.78 8.52 -13.45
C GLY A 208 -5.22 9.79 -12.80
N ARG A 209 -3.90 9.89 -12.64
CA ARG A 209 -3.20 10.96 -11.92
C ARG A 209 -1.95 11.42 -12.68
N PRO A 210 -2.10 12.03 -13.86
CA PRO A 210 -0.98 12.52 -14.67
C PRO A 210 -0.23 13.70 -14.01
N ASP A 211 -0.73 14.24 -12.92
CA ASP A 211 -0.12 15.26 -12.07
C ASP A 211 0.97 14.70 -11.14
N LEU A 212 0.95 13.39 -10.87
CA LEU A 212 1.94 12.74 -10.02
C LEU A 212 3.23 12.39 -10.80
N ILE A 213 4.35 12.43 -10.09
CA ILE A 213 5.60 11.82 -10.57
C ILE A 213 5.70 10.43 -9.95
N LEU A 214 5.67 9.41 -10.80
CA LEU A 214 5.75 8.00 -10.40
C LEU A 214 7.14 7.47 -10.73
N LEU A 215 7.86 7.03 -9.72
CA LEU A 215 9.22 6.50 -9.84
C LEU A 215 9.25 5.07 -9.30
N PRO A 216 9.12 4.05 -10.16
CA PRO A 216 9.34 2.67 -9.76
C PRO A 216 10.80 2.45 -9.39
N ILE A 217 11.03 1.86 -8.22
CA ILE A 217 12.36 1.60 -7.65
C ILE A 217 12.57 0.08 -7.57
N ASP A 218 13.70 -0.39 -8.04
CA ASP A 218 14.08 -1.81 -8.03
C ASP A 218 14.60 -2.22 -6.65
N THR A 219 13.71 -2.17 -5.65
CA THR A 219 14.00 -2.64 -4.29
C THR A 219 13.74 -4.13 -4.15
N SER A 220 14.61 -4.84 -3.44
CA SER A 220 14.40 -6.23 -3.06
C SER A 220 13.53 -6.29 -1.79
N PRO A 221 12.57 -7.23 -1.68
CA PRO A 221 12.35 -8.37 -2.60
C PRO A 221 11.33 -8.13 -3.72
N THR A 222 10.53 -7.07 -3.67
CA THR A 222 9.28 -6.95 -4.42
C THR A 222 9.08 -5.60 -5.12
N GLY A 223 10.09 -4.75 -5.11
CA GLY A 223 10.03 -3.41 -5.73
C GLY A 223 9.14 -2.42 -5.00
N SER A 224 9.47 -1.14 -5.06
CA SER A 224 8.71 -0.07 -4.43
C SER A 224 8.36 1.03 -5.43
N LEU A 225 7.20 1.67 -5.28
CA LEU A 225 6.78 2.85 -6.04
C LEU A 225 6.95 4.11 -5.20
N MET A 226 7.87 4.98 -5.59
CA MET A 226 7.97 6.31 -4.99
C MET A 226 7.10 7.30 -5.76
N ILE A 227 6.24 8.02 -5.04
CA ILE A 227 5.26 8.98 -5.57
C ILE A 227 5.59 10.36 -5.04
N LEU A 228 5.70 11.33 -5.94
CA LEU A 228 5.93 12.74 -5.63
C LEU A 228 4.79 13.59 -6.19
N CYS A 229 4.73 14.84 -5.74
CA CYS A 229 3.73 15.83 -6.14
C CYS A 229 2.31 15.46 -5.68
N ALA A 230 2.19 14.81 -4.52
CA ALA A 230 0.91 14.58 -3.88
C ALA A 230 0.14 15.90 -3.65
N ASP A 231 -1.16 15.89 -3.93
CA ASP A 231 -2.03 17.06 -3.78
C ASP A 231 -3.20 16.72 -2.85
N PRO A 232 -3.21 17.22 -1.60
CA PRO A 232 -4.26 16.94 -0.62
C PRO A 232 -5.65 17.38 -1.07
N ASP A 233 -5.74 18.32 -2.01
CA ASP A 233 -6.99 18.81 -2.56
C ASP A 233 -7.44 18.05 -3.82
N ASN A 234 -6.67 17.10 -4.30
CA ASN A 234 -7.01 16.31 -5.47
C ASN A 234 -8.27 15.46 -5.23
N ARG A 235 -9.14 15.43 -6.23
CA ARG A 235 -10.42 14.69 -6.20
C ARG A 235 -10.62 13.82 -7.45
N SER A 236 -9.54 13.53 -8.18
CA SER A 236 -9.60 12.84 -9.48
C SER A 236 -10.24 11.45 -9.39
N PHE A 237 -9.96 10.69 -8.36
CA PHE A 237 -10.56 9.37 -8.17
C PHE A 237 -11.97 9.41 -7.55
N GLY A 238 -12.40 10.56 -7.01
CA GLY A 238 -13.70 10.67 -6.35
C GLY A 238 -13.83 9.64 -5.20
N ARG A 239 -15.04 9.10 -5.03
CA ARG A 239 -15.29 8.01 -4.09
C ARG A 239 -15.07 6.68 -4.81
N VAL A 240 -13.98 6.00 -4.54
CA VAL A 240 -13.75 4.63 -5.04
C VAL A 240 -14.72 3.70 -4.33
N THR A 241 -15.69 3.17 -5.08
CA THR A 241 -16.58 2.11 -4.60
C THR A 241 -16.10 0.80 -5.20
N ILE A 242 -15.60 -0.08 -4.36
CA ILE A 242 -15.18 -1.41 -4.77
C ILE A 242 -16.41 -2.31 -4.63
N SER A 243 -16.93 -2.80 -5.77
CA SER A 243 -17.89 -3.89 -5.78
C SER A 243 -17.11 -5.21 -5.75
N ARG A 244 -17.37 -6.02 -4.75
CA ARG A 244 -16.87 -7.40 -4.65
C ARG A 244 -17.61 -8.32 -5.61
#